data_3b15d5c200a94028f5b1620d4e7cb1ac
#
_entry.id   3b15d5c200a94028f5b1620d4e7cb1ac
#
_cell.length_a   1.000
_cell.length_b   1.000
_cell.length_c   1.000
_cell.angle_alpha   90.00
_cell.angle_beta   90.00
_cell.angle_gamma   90.00
#
_symmetry.space_group_name_H-M   'P 1'
#
loop_
_entity.id
_entity.type
_entity.pdbx_description
1 polymer ?
#
loop_
_entity_poly.entity_id
_entity_poly.type
_entity_poly.pdbx_seq_one_letter_code
_entity_poly.pdbx_strand_id
1 'polypeptide(L)'
;MQSRLLLPVLLLGAGGLAAPAAAQGSLNLYCSVQNEWCQAVATNFQRDTGIRVNMTQRGSGETLAAIRAESQNPRGDVWFGGTGDPHLAAAEENLTQAYESANNAGLHPWALTQWRQSERRAIGVYAGAVGFGINTELLARKNIAPPSCWADLLDARFRGEIQIANPNSSGTAYVVIATLVQLMGEEPAFDYLRRLHPNVNSYTRSGTAPIKAVARGETGVSISFVHDAVTEANAGFPVTYATPCEGTGYEIGSMSIIRGARNLTQARRFYDWALTEPAQRLGFEAGGQLQQPSNAAAPLPPNAPDLSRIRLIEYDFAKYGRAAERRRLIQRWDREVGSAPR
;
A
#
# COMPACT_ATOMS: atom_id res chain seq x y z
N MET A 1 -17.60 -89.57 10.09
CA MET A 1 -17.80 -88.51 9.08
C MET A 1 -18.16 -87.25 9.88
N GLN A 2 -17.18 -86.30 10.04
CA GLN A 2 -17.31 -85.06 10.77
C GLN A 2 -17.35 -83.92 9.78
N SER A 3 -18.53 -83.25 9.64
CA SER A 3 -18.70 -82.07 8.81
C SER A 3 -18.27 -80.85 9.62
N ARG A 4 -17.25 -80.14 9.17
CA ARG A 4 -16.86 -78.80 9.69
C ARG A 4 -17.63 -77.73 8.96
N LEU A 5 -18.47 -76.94 9.69
CA LEU A 5 -19.08 -75.72 9.23
C LEU A 5 -18.05 -74.57 9.32
N LEU A 6 -17.75 -73.93 8.20
CA LEU A 6 -16.99 -72.71 8.12
C LEU A 6 -17.99 -71.49 8.18
N LEU A 7 -17.88 -70.65 9.22
CA LEU A 7 -18.56 -69.39 9.29
C LEU A 7 -17.74 -68.30 8.52
N PRO A 8 -18.36 -67.49 7.67
CA PRO A 8 -17.68 -66.34 7.08
C PRO A 8 -17.68 -65.14 8.07
N VAL A 9 -16.49 -64.59 8.35
CA VAL A 9 -16.31 -63.36 9.09
C VAL A 9 -16.56 -62.19 8.14
N LEU A 10 -17.64 -61.44 8.33
CA LEU A 10 -17.89 -60.18 7.66
C LEU A 10 -17.04 -59.07 8.35
N LEU A 11 -16.01 -58.58 7.66
CA LEU A 11 -15.30 -57.34 8.00
C LEU A 11 -16.17 -56.13 7.57
N LEU A 12 -16.83 -55.47 8.50
CA LEU A 12 -17.42 -54.14 8.30
C LEU A 12 -16.29 -53.10 8.26
N GLY A 13 -15.92 -52.68 7.05
CA GLY A 13 -15.07 -51.53 6.83
C GLY A 13 -15.78 -50.23 7.25
N ALA A 14 -15.40 -49.62 8.37
CA ALA A 14 -15.84 -48.32 8.77
C ALA A 14 -15.20 -47.26 7.82
N GLY A 15 -15.89 -46.94 6.72
CA GLY A 15 -15.58 -45.80 5.87
C GLY A 15 -15.88 -44.49 6.63
N GLY A 16 -14.84 -43.91 7.21
CA GLY A 16 -14.93 -42.57 7.79
C GLY A 16 -15.29 -41.55 6.71
N LEU A 17 -16.54 -41.12 6.67
CA LEU A 17 -16.93 -39.94 5.90
C LEU A 17 -16.19 -38.73 6.48
N ALA A 18 -15.14 -38.24 5.79
CA ALA A 18 -14.55 -36.95 6.10
C ALA A 18 -15.65 -35.88 5.86
N ALA A 19 -16.22 -35.37 6.94
CA ALA A 19 -17.13 -34.23 6.85
C ALA A 19 -16.39 -33.08 6.17
N PRO A 20 -17.00 -32.40 5.18
CA PRO A 20 -16.39 -31.21 4.60
C PRO A 20 -16.14 -30.23 5.71
N ALA A 21 -14.91 -29.75 5.85
CA ALA A 21 -14.56 -28.70 6.80
C ALA A 21 -15.49 -27.51 6.51
N ALA A 22 -16.43 -27.25 7.40
CA ALA A 22 -17.33 -26.09 7.28
C ALA A 22 -16.45 -24.85 7.20
N ALA A 23 -16.64 -24.03 6.18
CA ALA A 23 -15.91 -22.79 6.01
C ALA A 23 -16.02 -21.99 7.31
N GLN A 24 -14.87 -21.64 7.93
CA GLN A 24 -14.83 -20.96 9.25
C GLN A 24 -15.30 -19.50 9.17
N GLY A 25 -16.22 -19.16 8.27
CA GLY A 25 -16.77 -17.85 8.01
C GLY A 25 -16.17 -17.18 6.77
N SER A 26 -16.45 -15.90 6.62
CA SER A 26 -15.92 -15.09 5.52
C SER A 26 -15.35 -13.77 6.04
N LEU A 27 -14.46 -13.17 5.26
CA LEU A 27 -13.84 -11.86 5.47
C LEU A 27 -14.02 -11.01 4.22
N ASN A 28 -14.49 -9.78 4.36
CA ASN A 28 -14.51 -8.79 3.29
C ASN A 28 -13.29 -7.87 3.44
N LEU A 29 -12.31 -8.06 2.57
CA LEU A 29 -11.02 -7.40 2.61
C LEU A 29 -10.97 -6.25 1.60
N TYR A 30 -10.82 -5.00 2.06
CA TYR A 30 -10.40 -3.89 1.22
C TYR A 30 -8.88 -3.86 1.20
N CYS A 31 -8.29 -3.95 0.01
CA CYS A 31 -6.85 -4.03 -0.17
C CYS A 31 -6.36 -2.86 -1.02
N SER A 32 -5.35 -2.15 -0.55
CA SER A 32 -4.84 -0.92 -1.18
C SER A 32 -3.35 -1.00 -1.54
N VAL A 33 -2.84 -2.21 -1.75
CA VAL A 33 -1.52 -2.46 -2.33
C VAL A 33 -1.65 -3.00 -3.77
N GLN A 34 -0.54 -3.43 -4.38
CA GLN A 34 -0.52 -4.03 -5.69
C GLN A 34 -1.39 -5.29 -5.73
N ASN A 35 -2.03 -5.55 -6.87
CA ASN A 35 -3.02 -6.63 -6.99
C ASN A 35 -2.43 -8.01 -6.66
N GLU A 36 -1.20 -8.26 -7.07
CA GLU A 36 -0.47 -9.51 -6.85
C GLU A 36 -0.29 -9.77 -5.35
N TRP A 37 0.06 -8.74 -4.58
CA TRP A 37 0.16 -8.84 -3.12
C TRP A 37 -1.22 -9.03 -2.47
N CYS A 38 -2.24 -8.29 -2.90
CA CYS A 38 -3.61 -8.47 -2.41
C CYS A 38 -4.09 -9.91 -2.60
N GLN A 39 -3.84 -10.50 -3.79
CA GLN A 39 -4.19 -11.89 -4.09
C GLN A 39 -3.41 -12.88 -3.22
N ALA A 40 -2.09 -12.66 -3.05
CA ALA A 40 -1.25 -13.49 -2.21
C ALA A 40 -1.73 -13.53 -0.76
N VAL A 41 -2.02 -12.37 -0.18
CA VAL A 41 -2.54 -12.23 1.19
C VAL A 41 -3.90 -12.93 1.34
N ALA A 42 -4.84 -12.69 0.42
CA ALA A 42 -6.15 -13.31 0.48
C ALA A 42 -6.08 -14.85 0.38
N THR A 43 -5.31 -15.36 -0.59
CA THR A 43 -5.16 -16.80 -0.85
C THR A 43 -4.47 -17.52 0.32
N ASN A 44 -3.38 -16.96 0.82
CA ASN A 44 -2.62 -17.59 1.91
C ASN A 44 -3.39 -17.53 3.23
N PHE A 45 -4.04 -16.42 3.57
CA PHE A 45 -4.90 -16.35 4.74
C PHE A 45 -6.04 -17.38 4.68
N GLN A 46 -6.70 -17.52 3.51
CA GLN A 46 -7.74 -18.52 3.32
C GLN A 46 -7.21 -19.95 3.46
N ARG A 47 -6.02 -20.26 2.92
CA ARG A 47 -5.36 -21.57 3.07
C ARG A 47 -5.05 -21.87 4.54
N ASP A 48 -4.48 -20.91 5.26
CA ASP A 48 -3.97 -21.08 6.62
C ASP A 48 -5.09 -21.15 7.67
N THR A 49 -6.27 -20.57 7.36
CA THR A 49 -7.35 -20.40 8.35
C THR A 49 -8.67 -21.07 7.97
N GLY A 50 -8.87 -21.46 6.72
CA GLY A 50 -10.17 -21.91 6.20
C GLY A 50 -11.22 -20.79 6.07
N ILE A 51 -10.88 -19.54 6.36
CA ILE A 51 -11.78 -18.37 6.23
C ILE A 51 -11.78 -17.91 4.78
N ARG A 52 -12.94 -17.87 4.13
CA ARG A 52 -13.08 -17.38 2.77
C ARG A 52 -12.87 -15.86 2.72
N VAL A 53 -12.05 -15.37 1.78
CA VAL A 53 -11.78 -13.95 1.61
C VAL A 53 -12.48 -13.41 0.36
N ASN A 54 -13.34 -12.41 0.54
CA ASN A 54 -13.89 -11.59 -0.53
C ASN A 54 -13.06 -10.31 -0.63
N MET A 55 -12.13 -10.25 -1.57
CA MET A 55 -11.19 -9.14 -1.70
C MET A 55 -11.68 -8.11 -2.72
N THR A 56 -11.56 -6.83 -2.38
CA THR A 56 -11.76 -5.69 -3.28
C THR A 56 -10.51 -4.81 -3.26
N GLN A 57 -9.86 -4.65 -4.42
CA GLN A 57 -8.67 -3.81 -4.56
C GLN A 57 -9.07 -2.39 -4.98
N ARG A 58 -8.55 -1.38 -4.27
CA ARG A 58 -8.74 0.06 -4.55
C ARG A 58 -7.54 0.87 -4.06
N GLY A 59 -7.33 2.06 -4.62
CA GLY A 59 -6.40 3.05 -4.06
C GLY A 59 -6.82 3.49 -2.66
N SER A 60 -5.86 3.90 -1.83
CA SER A 60 -6.15 4.24 -0.41
C SER A 60 -7.08 5.44 -0.25
N GLY A 61 -7.02 6.44 -1.15
CA GLY A 61 -7.99 7.54 -1.16
C GLY A 61 -9.42 7.08 -1.48
N GLU A 62 -9.57 6.17 -2.45
CA GLU A 62 -10.85 5.60 -2.82
C GLU A 62 -11.42 4.69 -1.73
N THR A 63 -10.56 3.93 -1.04
CA THR A 63 -10.98 3.07 0.07
C THR A 63 -11.50 3.91 1.23
N LEU A 64 -10.81 5.01 1.58
CA LEU A 64 -11.31 5.95 2.59
C LEU A 64 -12.68 6.52 2.20
N ALA A 65 -12.86 6.93 0.94
CA ALA A 65 -14.14 7.45 0.45
C ALA A 65 -15.26 6.40 0.54
N ALA A 66 -14.95 5.13 0.18
CA ALA A 66 -15.90 4.03 0.28
C ALA A 66 -16.29 3.76 1.74
N ILE A 67 -15.33 3.67 2.67
CA ILE A 67 -15.59 3.45 4.10
C ILE A 67 -16.45 4.58 4.68
N ARG A 68 -16.23 5.83 4.30
CA ARG A 68 -17.09 6.98 4.69
C ARG A 68 -18.51 6.80 4.18
N ALA A 69 -18.70 6.48 2.92
CA ALA A 69 -20.00 6.30 2.29
C ALA A 69 -20.77 5.12 2.91
N GLU A 70 -20.05 4.09 3.39
CA GLU A 70 -20.60 2.88 3.98
C GLU A 70 -20.71 2.93 5.51
N SER A 71 -20.38 4.06 6.14
CA SER A 71 -20.24 4.17 7.61
C SER A 71 -21.45 3.72 8.41
N GLN A 72 -22.67 3.90 7.88
CA GLN A 72 -23.92 3.44 8.51
C GLN A 72 -24.21 1.95 8.25
N ASN A 73 -23.60 1.35 7.24
CA ASN A 73 -23.80 -0.05 6.87
C ASN A 73 -22.52 -0.61 6.25
N PRO A 74 -21.47 -0.86 7.04
CA PRO A 74 -20.16 -1.29 6.56
C PRO A 74 -20.23 -2.58 5.74
N ARG A 75 -19.53 -2.60 4.61
CA ARG A 75 -19.41 -3.77 3.74
C ARG A 75 -18.05 -4.44 3.86
N GLY A 76 -17.00 -3.67 4.19
CA GLY A 76 -15.67 -4.18 4.48
C GLY A 76 -15.51 -4.53 5.95
N ASP A 77 -14.62 -5.49 6.23
CA ASP A 77 -14.25 -5.87 7.60
C ASP A 77 -12.86 -5.38 7.97
N VAL A 78 -11.91 -5.50 7.04
CA VAL A 78 -10.52 -5.04 7.20
C VAL A 78 -10.12 -4.21 5.98
N TRP A 79 -9.37 -3.17 6.24
CA TRP A 79 -8.62 -2.43 5.22
C TRP A 79 -7.14 -2.71 5.40
N PHE A 80 -6.53 -3.37 4.40
CA PHE A 80 -5.13 -3.76 4.39
C PHE A 80 -4.34 -2.95 3.36
N GLY A 81 -3.24 -2.35 3.82
CA GLY A 81 -2.29 -1.63 2.97
C GLY A 81 -2.77 -0.27 2.49
N GLY A 82 -1.98 0.34 1.64
CA GLY A 82 -2.07 1.75 1.27
C GLY A 82 -1.38 2.64 2.29
N THR A 83 -1.19 3.91 1.93
CA THR A 83 -0.49 4.87 2.81
C THR A 83 -1.23 5.09 4.12
N GLY A 84 -0.49 5.38 5.18
CA GLY A 84 -1.07 5.51 6.52
C GLY A 84 -1.92 6.75 6.75
N ASP A 85 -1.66 7.85 6.02
CA ASP A 85 -2.43 9.09 6.21
C ASP A 85 -3.95 8.91 6.06
N PRO A 86 -4.48 8.20 5.05
CA PRO A 86 -5.91 7.90 4.99
C PRO A 86 -6.43 7.01 6.13
N HIS A 87 -5.60 6.10 6.66
CA HIS A 87 -5.95 5.29 7.83
C HIS A 87 -6.05 6.14 9.09
N LEU A 88 -5.13 7.11 9.28
CA LEU A 88 -5.19 8.07 10.39
C LEU A 88 -6.43 8.95 10.28
N ALA A 89 -6.75 9.43 9.07
CA ALA A 89 -7.98 10.18 8.83
C ALA A 89 -9.24 9.36 9.12
N ALA A 90 -9.26 8.08 8.74
CA ALA A 90 -10.37 7.17 9.07
C ALA A 90 -10.49 6.95 10.59
N ALA A 91 -9.37 6.85 11.30
CA ALA A 91 -9.34 6.73 12.74
C ALA A 91 -9.90 7.97 13.44
N GLU A 92 -9.46 9.18 13.03
CA GLU A 92 -9.97 10.46 13.53
C GLU A 92 -11.50 10.61 13.30
N GLU A 93 -11.99 10.18 12.15
CA GLU A 93 -13.42 10.18 11.80
C GLU A 93 -14.20 9.03 12.43
N ASN A 94 -13.55 8.23 13.30
CA ASN A 94 -14.18 7.11 13.99
C ASN A 94 -14.75 6.03 13.06
N LEU A 95 -14.12 5.84 11.88
CA LEU A 95 -14.49 4.85 10.87
C LEU A 95 -13.78 3.51 11.06
N THR A 96 -12.76 3.48 11.92
CA THR A 96 -12.00 2.27 12.25
C THR A 96 -12.09 1.97 13.74
N GLN A 97 -11.82 0.74 14.10
CA GLN A 97 -11.99 0.22 15.46
C GLN A 97 -10.61 -0.03 16.09
N ALA A 98 -10.49 0.30 17.38
CA ALA A 98 -9.29 0.01 18.15
C ALA A 98 -9.08 -1.50 18.32
N TYR A 99 -7.85 -1.95 18.07
CA TYR A 99 -7.42 -3.33 18.30
C TYR A 99 -5.94 -3.39 18.67
N GLU A 100 -5.61 -4.35 19.52
CA GLU A 100 -4.24 -4.66 19.92
C GLU A 100 -3.96 -6.14 19.67
N SER A 101 -2.98 -6.41 18.81
CA SER A 101 -2.51 -7.77 18.53
C SER A 101 -1.38 -8.15 19.48
N ALA A 102 -1.33 -9.40 19.88
CA ALA A 102 -0.15 -9.95 20.58
C ALA A 102 1.14 -9.84 19.73
N ASN A 103 1.00 -9.82 18.39
CA ASN A 103 2.12 -9.69 17.47
C ASN A 103 2.72 -8.27 17.40
N ASN A 104 2.09 -7.27 18.04
CA ASN A 104 2.65 -5.91 18.10
C ASN A 104 4.05 -5.87 18.72
N ALA A 105 4.34 -6.76 19.67
CA ALA A 105 5.64 -6.83 20.33
C ALA A 105 6.81 -7.19 19.38
N GLY A 106 6.51 -7.84 18.24
CA GLY A 106 7.49 -8.23 17.23
C GLY A 106 7.70 -7.18 16.13
N LEU A 107 7.05 -6.02 16.20
CA LEU A 107 7.11 -5.01 15.14
C LEU A 107 8.23 -3.98 15.38
N HIS A 108 8.74 -3.43 14.30
CA HIS A 108 9.62 -2.27 14.37
C HIS A 108 8.94 -1.07 15.06
N PRO A 109 9.68 -0.23 15.81
CA PRO A 109 9.11 0.92 16.53
C PRO A 109 8.33 1.90 15.65
N TRP A 110 8.73 2.09 14.39
CA TRP A 110 8.06 2.97 13.45
C TRP A 110 6.64 2.47 13.08
N ALA A 111 6.42 1.16 13.02
CA ALA A 111 5.10 0.59 12.74
C ALA A 111 4.09 0.89 13.85
N LEU A 112 4.57 0.99 15.09
CA LEU A 112 3.75 1.33 16.26
C LEU A 112 3.44 2.83 16.38
N THR A 113 4.10 3.69 15.60
CA THR A 113 3.86 5.14 15.62
C THR A 113 2.41 5.45 15.23
N GLN A 114 1.93 4.91 14.12
CA GLN A 114 0.55 5.12 13.69
C GLN A 114 -0.47 4.45 14.62
N TRP A 115 -0.14 3.29 15.19
CA TRP A 115 -0.98 2.63 16.18
C TRP A 115 -1.20 3.49 17.44
N ARG A 116 -0.13 4.13 17.93
CA ARG A 116 -0.24 5.08 19.04
C ARG A 116 -1.00 6.34 18.65
N GLN A 117 -0.66 6.95 17.52
CA GLN A 117 -1.27 8.19 17.02
C GLN A 117 -2.77 8.03 16.70
N SER A 118 -3.18 6.85 16.28
CA SER A 118 -4.57 6.53 15.93
C SER A 118 -5.39 5.97 17.09
N GLU A 119 -4.91 6.04 18.32
CA GLU A 119 -5.56 5.41 19.48
C GLU A 119 -5.84 3.91 19.23
N ARG A 120 -4.86 3.19 18.72
CA ARG A 120 -4.90 1.74 18.39
C ARG A 120 -5.79 1.37 17.21
N ARG A 121 -6.14 2.33 16.32
CA ARG A 121 -7.11 2.12 15.22
C ARG A 121 -6.46 1.85 13.86
N ALA A 122 -5.16 2.06 13.73
CA ALA A 122 -4.35 1.73 12.55
C ALA A 122 -2.97 1.24 12.98
N ILE A 123 -2.40 0.28 12.28
CA ILE A 123 -1.07 -0.28 12.53
C ILE A 123 -0.24 -0.25 11.26
N GLY A 124 1.06 0.06 11.38
CA GLY A 124 1.98 -0.03 10.25
C GLY A 124 2.25 -1.48 9.86
N VAL A 125 2.20 -1.77 8.56
CA VAL A 125 2.49 -3.11 8.02
C VAL A 125 3.71 -3.12 7.11
N TYR A 126 4.08 -1.98 6.54
CA TYR A 126 5.30 -1.81 5.75
C TYR A 126 5.70 -0.32 5.68
N ALA A 127 6.91 -0.04 5.16
CA ALA A 127 7.36 1.32 4.89
C ALA A 127 8.04 1.44 3.52
N GLY A 128 7.99 2.63 2.91
CA GLY A 128 8.64 2.93 1.63
C GLY A 128 8.81 4.42 1.39
N ALA A 129 9.90 4.81 0.73
CA ALA A 129 10.21 6.22 0.43
C ALA A 129 9.66 6.66 -0.94
N VAL A 130 9.25 7.92 -1.03
CA VAL A 130 8.91 8.59 -2.29
C VAL A 130 10.18 8.89 -3.08
N GLY A 131 10.11 8.83 -4.40
CA GLY A 131 11.18 9.23 -5.30
C GLY A 131 10.76 9.20 -6.75
N PHE A 132 11.74 9.09 -7.62
CA PHE A 132 11.56 9.06 -9.06
C PHE A 132 11.85 7.67 -9.60
N GLY A 133 10.90 7.09 -10.35
CA GLY A 133 11.17 5.96 -11.23
C GLY A 133 11.52 6.49 -12.61
N ILE A 134 12.58 5.97 -13.23
CA ILE A 134 13.21 6.58 -14.40
C ILE A 134 13.44 5.51 -15.48
N ASN A 135 12.89 5.71 -16.68
CA ASN A 135 13.25 4.89 -17.83
C ASN A 135 14.57 5.42 -18.44
N THR A 136 15.66 4.70 -18.19
CA THR A 136 17.01 5.12 -18.61
C THR A 136 17.19 5.16 -20.13
N GLU A 137 16.60 4.21 -20.86
CA GLU A 137 16.68 4.16 -22.30
C GLU A 137 15.86 5.27 -22.98
N LEU A 138 14.64 5.54 -22.48
CA LEU A 138 13.78 6.58 -23.05
C LEU A 138 14.40 7.96 -22.86
N LEU A 139 14.90 8.27 -21.67
CA LEU A 139 15.56 9.54 -21.40
C LEU A 139 16.85 9.70 -22.22
N ALA A 140 17.64 8.63 -22.37
CA ALA A 140 18.84 8.65 -23.20
C ALA A 140 18.51 8.94 -24.68
N ARG A 141 17.48 8.28 -25.25
CA ARG A 141 17.02 8.56 -26.62
C ARG A 141 16.56 10.01 -26.84
N LYS A 142 16.04 10.65 -25.78
CA LYS A 142 15.58 12.05 -25.81
C LYS A 142 16.67 13.07 -25.42
N ASN A 143 17.88 12.61 -25.11
CA ASN A 143 18.96 13.45 -24.56
C ASN A 143 18.55 14.23 -23.30
N ILE A 144 17.76 13.60 -22.43
CA ILE A 144 17.34 14.16 -21.14
C ILE A 144 18.17 13.49 -20.04
N ALA A 145 18.88 14.29 -19.25
CA ALA A 145 19.58 13.77 -18.08
C ALA A 145 18.57 13.28 -17.01
N PRO A 146 18.82 12.12 -16.37
CA PRO A 146 17.98 11.64 -15.29
C PRO A 146 17.87 12.68 -14.16
N PRO A 147 16.68 12.91 -13.59
CA PRO A 147 16.50 13.84 -12.48
C PRO A 147 17.08 13.27 -11.18
N SER A 148 17.68 14.13 -10.36
CA SER A 148 18.24 13.79 -9.05
C SER A 148 17.67 14.65 -7.91
N CYS A 149 17.02 15.76 -8.25
CA CYS A 149 16.44 16.70 -7.30
C CYS A 149 14.99 17.04 -7.70
N TRP A 150 14.16 17.46 -6.75
CA TRP A 150 12.80 17.96 -7.07
C TRP A 150 12.87 19.09 -8.10
N ALA A 151 13.86 20.00 -7.97
CA ALA A 151 14.03 21.13 -8.87
C ALA A 151 14.25 20.71 -10.34
N ASP A 152 14.91 19.58 -10.60
CA ASP A 152 15.21 19.08 -11.95
C ASP A 152 13.93 18.80 -12.75
N LEU A 153 12.86 18.35 -12.08
CA LEU A 153 11.59 18.03 -12.72
C LEU A 153 10.87 19.25 -13.32
N LEU A 154 11.31 20.46 -12.98
CA LEU A 154 10.76 21.71 -13.56
C LEU A 154 11.40 22.08 -14.90
N ASP A 155 12.45 21.37 -15.34
CA ASP A 155 13.09 21.62 -16.63
C ASP A 155 12.10 21.32 -17.77
N ALA A 156 12.03 22.22 -18.74
CA ALA A 156 11.14 22.13 -19.90
C ALA A 156 11.36 20.87 -20.75
N ARG A 157 12.55 20.25 -20.66
CA ARG A 157 12.87 18.97 -21.32
C ARG A 157 11.99 17.83 -20.83
N PHE A 158 11.44 17.92 -19.61
CA PHE A 158 10.49 16.95 -19.06
C PHE A 158 9.03 17.20 -19.48
N ARG A 159 8.75 18.16 -20.37
CA ARG A 159 7.38 18.46 -20.78
C ARG A 159 6.67 17.22 -21.33
N GLY A 160 5.60 16.80 -20.62
CA GLY A 160 4.87 15.58 -20.96
C GLY A 160 5.59 14.26 -20.67
N GLU A 161 6.72 14.29 -19.95
CA GLU A 161 7.53 13.09 -19.64
C GLU A 161 7.35 12.60 -18.19
N ILE A 162 6.48 13.23 -17.41
CA ILE A 162 6.26 12.86 -16.01
C ILE A 162 4.87 12.29 -15.83
N GLN A 163 4.77 11.22 -15.06
CA GLN A 163 3.50 10.74 -14.52
C GLN A 163 3.51 10.73 -12.99
N ILE A 164 2.37 11.07 -12.41
CA ILE A 164 2.07 10.98 -10.99
C ILE A 164 0.62 10.57 -10.81
N ALA A 165 0.27 9.98 -9.68
CA ALA A 165 -1.13 9.66 -9.41
C ALA A 165 -1.95 10.90 -9.02
N ASN A 166 -3.28 10.78 -9.06
CA ASN A 166 -4.22 11.81 -8.61
C ASN A 166 -4.38 11.72 -7.07
N PRO A 167 -4.21 12.81 -6.31
CA PRO A 167 -4.26 12.78 -4.84
C PRO A 167 -5.66 12.48 -4.27
N ASN A 168 -6.73 12.64 -5.07
CA ASN A 168 -8.07 12.25 -4.64
C ASN A 168 -8.23 10.73 -4.51
N SER A 169 -7.59 9.96 -5.41
CA SER A 169 -7.71 8.50 -5.45
C SER A 169 -6.52 7.78 -4.82
N SER A 170 -5.33 8.38 -4.86
CA SER A 170 -4.06 7.76 -4.45
C SER A 170 -3.49 8.41 -3.19
N GLY A 171 -3.17 7.59 -2.20
CA GLY A 171 -2.40 8.03 -1.04
C GLY A 171 -0.97 8.41 -1.40
N THR A 172 -0.33 7.73 -2.36
CA THR A 172 1.02 8.06 -2.85
C THR A 172 1.12 9.52 -3.29
N ALA A 173 0.17 9.99 -4.11
CA ALA A 173 0.15 11.38 -4.56
C ALA A 173 -0.11 12.37 -3.42
N TYR A 174 -0.91 12.00 -2.42
CA TYR A 174 -1.07 12.82 -1.23
C TYR A 174 0.23 12.92 -0.42
N VAL A 175 0.95 11.81 -0.23
CA VAL A 175 2.26 11.82 0.44
C VAL A 175 3.25 12.72 -0.30
N VAL A 176 3.23 12.76 -1.64
CA VAL A 176 4.04 13.69 -2.44
C VAL A 176 3.69 15.15 -2.12
N ILE A 177 2.41 15.52 -2.11
CA ILE A 177 1.99 16.89 -1.75
C ILE A 177 2.46 17.24 -0.34
N ALA A 178 2.18 16.38 0.64
CA ALA A 178 2.58 16.59 2.03
C ALA A 178 4.10 16.67 2.21
N THR A 179 4.86 15.87 1.44
CA THR A 179 6.33 15.94 1.40
C THR A 179 6.81 17.31 0.93
N LEU A 180 6.32 17.79 -0.21
CA LEU A 180 6.72 19.09 -0.76
C LEU A 180 6.34 20.23 0.19
N VAL A 181 5.16 20.18 0.80
CA VAL A 181 4.73 21.18 1.79
C VAL A 181 5.66 21.20 3.02
N GLN A 182 6.11 20.05 3.47
CA GLN A 182 7.04 19.96 4.61
C GLN A 182 8.47 20.38 4.25
N LEU A 183 8.92 20.10 3.04
CA LEU A 183 10.25 20.47 2.55
C LEU A 183 10.39 21.98 2.28
N MET A 184 9.40 22.57 1.65
CA MET A 184 9.49 23.91 1.06
C MET A 184 8.64 24.95 1.78
N GLY A 185 7.68 24.54 2.61
CA GLY A 185 6.56 25.37 3.04
C GLY A 185 5.40 25.30 2.05
N GLU A 186 4.19 25.66 2.48
CA GLU A 186 2.98 25.40 1.71
C GLU A 186 2.90 26.24 0.42
N GLU A 187 3.14 27.56 0.47
CA GLU A 187 3.05 28.41 -0.72
C GLU A 187 4.10 28.04 -1.77
N PRO A 188 5.40 27.87 -1.44
CA PRO A 188 6.40 27.41 -2.41
C PRO A 188 6.10 26.02 -2.97
N ALA A 189 5.54 25.09 -2.18
CA ALA A 189 5.19 23.76 -2.64
C ALA A 189 4.07 23.80 -3.69
N PHE A 190 3.04 24.64 -3.50
CA PHE A 190 1.98 24.80 -4.49
C PHE A 190 2.44 25.59 -5.73
N ASP A 191 3.38 26.53 -5.58
CA ASP A 191 4.05 27.13 -6.73
C ASP A 191 4.83 26.10 -7.54
N TYR A 192 5.59 25.25 -6.85
CA TYR A 192 6.30 24.14 -7.48
C TYR A 192 5.34 23.20 -8.23
N LEU A 193 4.22 22.81 -7.63
CA LEU A 193 3.23 21.92 -8.24
C LEU A 193 2.58 22.54 -9.49
N ARG A 194 2.28 23.84 -9.47
CA ARG A 194 1.79 24.57 -10.65
C ARG A 194 2.81 24.58 -11.79
N ARG A 195 4.09 24.79 -11.47
CA ARG A 195 5.19 24.78 -12.46
C ARG A 195 5.50 23.37 -12.96
N LEU A 196 5.30 22.36 -12.14
CA LEU A 196 5.47 20.94 -12.52
C LEU A 196 4.35 20.47 -13.47
N HIS A 197 3.14 21.00 -13.33
CA HIS A 197 1.94 20.55 -14.02
C HIS A 197 2.09 20.44 -15.55
N PRO A 198 2.72 21.39 -16.28
CA PRO A 198 2.96 21.27 -17.73
C PRO A 198 3.87 20.09 -18.11
N ASN A 199 4.69 19.62 -17.19
CA ASN A 199 5.59 18.46 -17.41
C ASN A 199 4.89 17.12 -17.16
N VAL A 200 3.73 17.14 -16.48
CA VAL A 200 2.95 15.94 -16.17
C VAL A 200 2.01 15.60 -17.32
N ASN A 201 2.18 14.44 -17.95
CA ASN A 201 1.30 13.98 -19.04
C ASN A 201 -0.01 13.38 -18.52
N SER A 202 -0.02 12.76 -17.34
CA SER A 202 -1.21 12.16 -16.77
C SER A 202 -1.18 12.10 -15.24
N TYR A 203 -2.34 12.33 -14.63
CA TYR A 203 -2.61 12.02 -13.21
C TYR A 203 -3.40 10.72 -13.12
N THR A 204 -2.72 9.64 -12.79
CA THR A 204 -3.30 8.30 -12.81
C THR A 204 -4.17 8.02 -11.59
N ARG A 205 -5.08 7.06 -11.70
CA ARG A 205 -5.96 6.67 -10.59
C ARG A 205 -5.20 5.91 -9.49
N SER A 206 -4.31 5.01 -9.88
CA SER A 206 -3.50 4.17 -8.97
C SER A 206 -2.12 4.78 -8.74
N GLY A 207 -1.58 4.68 -7.51
CA GLY A 207 -0.23 5.12 -7.15
C GLY A 207 0.88 4.36 -7.87
N THR A 208 0.62 3.12 -8.30
CA THR A 208 1.59 2.26 -9.01
C THR A 208 1.50 2.35 -10.54
N ALA A 209 0.44 2.97 -11.09
CA ALA A 209 0.30 3.10 -12.55
C ALA A 209 1.40 3.94 -13.19
N PRO A 210 1.92 5.03 -12.59
CA PRO A 210 2.99 5.82 -13.17
C PRO A 210 4.25 5.02 -13.44
N ILE A 211 4.72 4.20 -12.50
CA ILE A 211 5.95 3.43 -12.72
C ILE A 211 5.77 2.33 -13.76
N LYS A 212 4.59 1.74 -13.86
CA LYS A 212 4.27 0.77 -14.92
C LYS A 212 4.28 1.42 -16.31
N ALA A 213 3.84 2.68 -16.42
CA ALA A 213 3.97 3.46 -17.66
C ALA A 213 5.43 3.76 -18.01
N VAL A 214 6.26 4.09 -17.01
CA VAL A 214 7.71 4.25 -17.16
C VAL A 214 8.35 2.95 -17.64
N ALA A 215 8.02 1.81 -17.03
CA ALA A 215 8.54 0.50 -17.42
C ALA A 215 8.25 0.19 -18.90
N ARG A 216 7.03 0.47 -19.37
CA ARG A 216 6.65 0.27 -20.78
C ARG A 216 7.17 1.33 -21.75
N GLY A 217 7.89 2.35 -21.26
CA GLY A 217 8.43 3.44 -22.11
C GLY A 217 7.36 4.44 -22.61
N GLU A 218 6.21 4.51 -21.95
CA GLU A 218 5.14 5.48 -22.27
C GLU A 218 5.46 6.88 -21.73
N THR A 219 6.31 6.95 -20.70
CA THR A 219 6.76 8.20 -20.07
C THR A 219 8.17 8.00 -19.50
N GLY A 220 8.93 9.09 -19.38
CA GLY A 220 10.32 9.05 -18.92
C GLY A 220 10.50 8.91 -17.43
N VAL A 221 9.60 9.54 -16.64
CA VAL A 221 9.72 9.65 -15.19
C VAL A 221 8.36 9.41 -14.50
N SER A 222 8.38 8.66 -13.40
CA SER A 222 7.27 8.62 -12.44
C SER A 222 7.68 9.31 -11.14
N ILE A 223 6.73 9.96 -10.49
CA ILE A 223 6.83 10.31 -9.08
C ILE A 223 5.99 9.29 -8.31
N SER A 224 6.67 8.36 -7.63
CA SER A 224 6.05 7.19 -6.97
C SER A 224 6.92 6.72 -5.81
N PHE A 225 6.64 5.56 -5.23
CA PHE A 225 7.55 4.95 -4.26
C PHE A 225 8.72 4.27 -4.97
N VAL A 226 9.94 4.43 -4.42
CA VAL A 226 11.17 3.91 -5.05
C VAL A 226 11.21 2.38 -5.13
N HIS A 227 10.56 1.68 -4.19
CA HIS A 227 10.48 0.23 -4.23
C HIS A 227 9.71 -0.31 -5.45
N ASP A 228 8.72 0.44 -5.96
CA ASP A 228 8.00 0.08 -7.18
C ASP A 228 8.93 0.12 -8.41
N ALA A 229 9.85 1.09 -8.47
CA ALA A 229 10.83 1.17 -9.55
C ALA A 229 11.81 -0.02 -9.52
N VAL A 230 12.25 -0.46 -8.33
CA VAL A 230 13.09 -1.65 -8.20
C VAL A 230 12.34 -2.92 -8.60
N THR A 231 11.05 -3.00 -8.30
CA THR A 231 10.20 -4.13 -8.75
C THR A 231 10.19 -4.24 -10.27
N GLU A 232 10.00 -3.12 -10.99
CA GLU A 232 10.02 -3.12 -12.46
C GLU A 232 11.43 -3.41 -13.02
N ALA A 233 12.48 -2.91 -12.37
CA ALA A 233 13.87 -3.23 -12.75
C ALA A 233 14.18 -4.73 -12.60
N ASN A 234 13.73 -5.35 -11.50
CA ASN A 234 13.87 -6.79 -11.27
C ASN A 234 13.06 -7.63 -12.29
N ALA A 235 11.99 -7.07 -12.85
CA ALA A 235 11.23 -7.66 -13.94
C ALA A 235 11.90 -7.52 -15.31
N GLY A 236 13.10 -6.88 -15.40
CA GLY A 236 13.89 -6.73 -16.61
C GLY A 236 13.59 -5.48 -17.42
N PHE A 237 12.80 -4.55 -16.92
CA PHE A 237 12.57 -3.26 -17.60
C PHE A 237 13.77 -2.30 -17.41
N PRO A 238 14.05 -1.40 -18.37
CA PRO A 238 15.15 -0.43 -18.30
C PRO A 238 14.81 0.72 -17.32
N VAL A 239 14.51 0.36 -16.07
CA VAL A 239 14.08 1.28 -15.03
C VAL A 239 15.13 1.34 -13.91
N THR A 240 15.39 2.55 -13.45
CA THR A 240 16.12 2.81 -12.19
C THR A 240 15.31 3.77 -11.32
N TYR A 241 15.83 4.08 -10.13
CA TYR A 241 15.22 5.10 -9.29
C TYR A 241 16.24 6.14 -8.82
N ALA A 242 15.73 7.31 -8.45
CA ALA A 242 16.47 8.31 -7.70
C ALA A 242 15.64 8.80 -6.51
N THR A 243 16.33 9.13 -5.42
CA THR A 243 15.73 9.83 -4.29
C THR A 243 16.12 11.30 -4.37
N PRO A 244 15.17 12.24 -4.19
CA PRO A 244 15.46 13.67 -4.36
C PRO A 244 16.56 14.18 -3.43
N CYS A 245 17.50 14.94 -3.98
CA CYS A 245 18.68 15.45 -3.27
C CYS A 245 18.32 16.37 -2.09
N GLU A 246 17.18 17.07 -2.18
CA GLU A 246 16.66 17.95 -1.09
C GLU A 246 16.13 17.13 0.09
N GLY A 247 15.87 15.87 -0.12
CA GLY A 247 15.21 14.95 0.81
C GLY A 247 13.81 14.57 0.31
N THR A 248 13.23 13.57 0.95
CA THR A 248 11.92 13.04 0.56
C THR A 248 11.11 12.53 1.73
N GLY A 249 9.81 12.44 1.54
CA GLY A 249 8.88 11.80 2.47
C GLY A 249 8.82 10.29 2.27
N TYR A 250 8.09 9.66 3.17
CA TYR A 250 7.89 8.22 3.15
C TYR A 250 6.50 7.87 3.65
N GLU A 251 6.06 6.67 3.34
CA GLU A 251 4.84 6.11 3.91
C GLU A 251 5.16 5.11 5.03
N ILE A 252 4.22 5.00 5.97
CA ILE A 252 4.02 3.81 6.76
C ILE A 252 2.71 3.22 6.28
N GLY A 253 2.78 2.25 5.38
CA GLY A 253 1.60 1.56 4.88
C GLY A 253 0.89 0.85 6.01
N SER A 254 -0.44 0.98 6.10
CA SER A 254 -1.17 0.62 7.30
C SER A 254 -2.28 -0.41 7.09
N MET A 255 -2.77 -0.94 8.21
CA MET A 255 -3.93 -1.82 8.28
C MET A 255 -4.87 -1.34 9.38
N SER A 256 -6.19 -1.49 9.15
CA SER A 256 -7.24 -1.12 10.12
C SER A 256 -8.41 -2.11 10.07
N ILE A 257 -9.03 -2.36 11.21
CA ILE A 257 -10.34 -3.01 11.27
C ILE A 257 -11.41 -1.93 11.08
N ILE A 258 -12.33 -2.14 10.16
CA ILE A 258 -13.41 -1.20 9.87
C ILE A 258 -14.43 -1.23 11.03
N ARG A 259 -14.85 -0.07 11.49
CA ARG A 259 -15.86 0.02 12.55
C ARG A 259 -17.19 -0.57 12.06
N GLY A 260 -17.81 -1.43 12.88
CA GLY A 260 -19.02 -2.14 12.51
C GLY A 260 -18.80 -3.30 11.56
N ALA A 261 -17.55 -3.79 11.42
CA ALA A 261 -17.21 -4.99 10.67
C ALA A 261 -18.17 -6.13 11.04
N ARG A 262 -18.82 -6.72 10.03
CA ARG A 262 -19.82 -7.78 10.24
C ARG A 262 -19.16 -9.10 10.65
N ASN A 263 -17.92 -9.31 10.23
CA ASN A 263 -17.15 -10.50 10.52
C ASN A 263 -15.97 -10.15 11.45
N LEU A 264 -16.28 -9.55 12.62
CA LEU A 264 -15.26 -8.99 13.52
C LEU A 264 -14.24 -10.04 14.01
N THR A 265 -14.69 -11.27 14.30
CA THR A 265 -13.79 -12.35 14.72
C THR A 265 -12.78 -12.71 13.62
N GLN A 266 -13.25 -12.81 12.37
CA GLN A 266 -12.40 -13.05 11.21
C GLN A 266 -11.47 -11.88 10.91
N ALA A 267 -11.98 -10.64 11.12
CA ALA A 267 -11.19 -9.42 10.96
C ALA A 267 -10.00 -9.38 11.94
N ARG A 268 -10.22 -9.70 13.22
CA ARG A 268 -9.15 -9.80 14.23
C ARG A 268 -8.17 -10.90 13.89
N ARG A 269 -8.65 -12.07 13.46
CA ARG A 269 -7.79 -13.19 13.05
C ARG A 269 -6.92 -12.83 11.84
N PHE A 270 -7.47 -12.09 10.87
CA PHE A 270 -6.70 -11.57 9.74
C PHE A 270 -5.66 -10.54 10.20
N TYR A 271 -6.03 -9.63 11.08
CA TYR A 271 -5.13 -8.61 11.61
C TYR A 271 -3.93 -9.25 12.32
N ASP A 272 -4.17 -10.23 13.19
CA ASP A 272 -3.11 -10.96 13.89
C ASP A 272 -2.22 -11.73 12.91
N TRP A 273 -2.81 -12.43 11.95
CA TRP A 273 -2.10 -13.20 10.94
C TRP A 273 -1.23 -12.30 10.04
N ALA A 274 -1.74 -11.16 9.59
CA ALA A 274 -1.04 -10.24 8.69
C ALA A 274 0.21 -9.59 9.33
N LEU A 275 0.33 -9.61 10.65
CA LEU A 275 1.49 -9.10 11.41
C LEU A 275 2.54 -10.20 11.69
N THR A 276 2.29 -11.44 11.33
CA THR A 276 3.28 -12.53 11.49
C THR A 276 4.40 -12.42 10.44
N GLU A 277 5.56 -12.94 10.77
CA GLU A 277 6.71 -12.95 9.85
C GLU A 277 6.38 -13.65 8.52
N PRO A 278 5.76 -14.86 8.48
CA PRO A 278 5.43 -15.50 7.21
C PRO A 278 4.45 -14.69 6.34
N ALA A 279 3.45 -14.04 6.95
CA ALA A 279 2.49 -13.23 6.21
C ALA A 279 3.14 -11.97 5.61
N GLN A 280 4.09 -11.35 6.32
CA GLN A 280 4.79 -10.17 5.86
C GLN A 280 5.77 -10.43 4.72
N ARG A 281 6.32 -11.63 4.64
CA ARG A 281 7.16 -12.07 3.51
C ARG A 281 6.40 -12.23 2.20
N LEU A 282 5.08 -12.44 2.26
CA LEU A 282 4.25 -12.65 1.06
C LEU A 282 4.29 -11.45 0.10
N GLY A 283 4.50 -10.23 0.60
CA GLY A 283 4.68 -9.06 -0.26
C GLY A 283 5.76 -9.29 -1.29
N PHE A 284 6.91 -9.79 -0.86
CA PHE A 284 8.04 -10.11 -1.74
C PHE A 284 7.88 -11.49 -2.42
N GLU A 285 7.66 -12.56 -1.65
CA GLU A 285 7.73 -13.93 -2.15
C GLU A 285 6.67 -14.27 -3.21
N ALA A 286 5.48 -13.67 -3.09
CA ALA A 286 4.39 -13.93 -4.02
C ALA A 286 4.01 -12.72 -4.88
N GLY A 287 4.34 -11.50 -4.43
CA GLY A 287 3.99 -10.26 -5.12
C GLY A 287 5.17 -9.48 -5.69
N GLY A 288 6.42 -9.90 -5.43
CA GLY A 288 7.63 -9.19 -5.88
C GLY A 288 7.78 -7.79 -5.29
N GLN A 289 7.09 -7.49 -4.18
CA GLN A 289 7.06 -6.18 -3.57
C GLN A 289 8.26 -5.97 -2.63
N LEU A 290 8.82 -4.77 -2.65
CA LEU A 290 10.12 -4.48 -2.04
C LEU A 290 10.03 -3.43 -0.91
N GLN A 291 8.84 -3.29 -0.30
CA GLN A 291 8.67 -2.48 0.90
C GLN A 291 9.37 -3.12 2.10
N GLN A 292 9.81 -2.29 3.04
CA GLN A 292 10.33 -2.76 4.32
C GLN A 292 9.18 -3.33 5.16
N PRO A 293 9.23 -4.61 5.58
CA PRO A 293 8.20 -5.21 6.43
C PRO A 293 8.19 -4.57 7.83
N SER A 294 7.02 -4.53 8.49
CA SER A 294 6.92 -4.03 9.86
C SER A 294 7.35 -5.04 10.91
N ASN A 295 7.28 -6.34 10.64
CA ASN A 295 7.74 -7.39 11.55
C ASN A 295 9.27 -7.46 11.53
N ALA A 296 9.91 -7.27 12.69
CA ALA A 296 11.36 -7.21 12.80
C ALA A 296 12.08 -8.55 12.50
N ALA A 297 11.36 -9.67 12.54
CA ALA A 297 11.89 -10.97 12.14
C ALA A 297 11.78 -11.23 10.64
N ALA A 298 10.95 -10.47 9.92
CA ALA A 298 10.85 -10.58 8.46
C ALA A 298 12.06 -9.91 7.82
N PRO A 299 12.85 -10.63 6.98
CA PRO A 299 14.02 -10.06 6.35
C PRO A 299 13.63 -8.96 5.35
N LEU A 300 14.48 -7.96 5.21
CA LEU A 300 14.36 -7.00 4.10
C LEU A 300 14.52 -7.77 2.78
N PRO A 301 13.59 -7.59 1.81
CA PRO A 301 13.70 -8.26 0.52
C PRO A 301 15.03 -7.96 -0.19
N PRO A 302 15.62 -8.91 -0.92
CA PRO A 302 16.82 -8.65 -1.73
C PRO A 302 16.59 -7.47 -2.69
N ASN A 303 17.57 -6.58 -2.77
CA ASN A 303 17.53 -5.34 -3.57
C ASN A 303 16.48 -4.30 -3.13
N ALA A 304 15.77 -4.52 -2.02
CA ALA A 304 14.86 -3.50 -1.49
C ALA A 304 15.62 -2.20 -1.17
N PRO A 305 15.03 -1.03 -1.42
CA PRO A 305 15.64 0.23 -1.02
C PRO A 305 15.84 0.29 0.50
N ASP A 306 17.08 0.53 0.91
CA ASP A 306 17.41 0.69 2.33
C ASP A 306 17.04 2.11 2.78
N LEU A 307 15.95 2.23 3.54
CA LEU A 307 15.44 3.52 4.00
C LEU A 307 16.43 4.28 4.88
N SER A 308 17.36 3.58 5.56
CA SER A 308 18.39 4.22 6.40
C SER A 308 19.43 5.01 5.58
N ARG A 309 19.52 4.72 4.28
CA ARG A 309 20.45 5.38 3.33
C ARG A 309 19.78 6.49 2.52
N ILE A 310 18.48 6.70 2.70
CA ILE A 310 17.70 7.72 2.01
C ILE A 310 17.59 8.95 2.94
N ARG A 311 17.75 10.14 2.37
CA ARG A 311 17.52 11.40 3.11
C ARG A 311 16.02 11.61 3.32
N LEU A 312 15.46 10.94 4.33
CA LEU A 312 14.07 11.11 4.72
C LEU A 312 13.88 12.40 5.51
N ILE A 313 12.76 13.08 5.28
CA ILE A 313 12.30 14.17 6.15
C ILE A 313 11.72 13.60 7.44
N GLU A 314 11.68 14.40 8.50
CA GLU A 314 10.88 14.09 9.68
C GLU A 314 9.39 14.32 9.33
N TYR A 315 8.75 13.27 8.76
CA TYR A 315 7.39 13.37 8.26
C TYR A 315 6.37 13.44 9.41
N ASP A 316 5.65 14.56 9.51
CA ASP A 316 4.63 14.79 10.55
C ASP A 316 3.31 14.07 10.24
N PHE A 317 3.27 12.77 10.54
CA PHE A 317 2.07 11.97 10.39
C PHE A 317 0.91 12.46 11.26
N ALA A 318 1.18 13.10 12.40
CA ALA A 318 0.15 13.60 13.30
C ALA A 318 -0.61 14.78 12.67
N LYS A 319 0.06 15.65 11.92
CA LYS A 319 -0.55 16.76 11.19
C LYS A 319 -1.17 16.30 9.87
N TYR A 320 -0.37 15.66 9.01
CA TYR A 320 -0.77 15.36 7.62
C TYR A 320 -1.69 14.14 7.51
N GLY A 321 -1.77 13.29 8.55
CA GLY A 321 -2.77 12.26 8.69
C GLY A 321 -4.16 12.74 9.13
N ARG A 322 -4.31 14.02 9.54
CA ARG A 322 -5.62 14.57 9.94
C ARG A 322 -6.56 14.69 8.74
N ALA A 323 -7.80 14.28 8.95
CA ALA A 323 -8.83 14.32 7.91
C ALA A 323 -9.07 15.73 7.34
N ALA A 324 -9.07 16.76 8.21
CA ALA A 324 -9.26 18.14 7.81
C ALA A 324 -8.08 18.66 6.97
N GLU A 325 -6.84 18.38 7.38
CA GLU A 325 -5.62 18.81 6.67
C GLU A 325 -5.51 18.12 5.32
N ARG A 326 -5.76 16.82 5.28
CA ARG A 326 -5.78 16.04 4.03
C ARG A 326 -6.82 16.60 3.04
N ARG A 327 -8.05 16.85 3.48
CA ARG A 327 -9.08 17.45 2.62
C ARG A 327 -8.67 18.83 2.11
N ARG A 328 -8.13 19.67 2.98
CA ARG A 328 -7.72 21.04 2.65
C ARG A 328 -6.65 21.08 1.56
N LEU A 329 -5.59 20.26 1.70
CA LEU A 329 -4.50 20.19 0.72
C LEU A 329 -4.96 19.60 -0.61
N ILE A 330 -5.80 18.57 -0.61
CA ILE A 330 -6.36 17.99 -1.83
C ILE A 330 -7.27 19.00 -2.55
N GLN A 331 -8.16 19.66 -1.83
CA GLN A 331 -9.03 20.70 -2.42
C GLN A 331 -8.22 21.89 -2.98
N ARG A 332 -7.12 22.25 -2.33
CA ARG A 332 -6.20 23.26 -2.86
C ARG A 332 -5.56 22.79 -4.15
N TRP A 333 -5.08 21.54 -4.17
CA TRP A 333 -4.52 20.94 -5.37
C TRP A 333 -5.54 20.89 -6.53
N ASP A 334 -6.78 20.51 -6.27
CA ASP A 334 -7.84 20.49 -7.28
C ASP A 334 -8.04 21.86 -7.92
N ARG A 335 -8.09 22.92 -7.10
CA ARG A 335 -8.31 24.30 -7.60
C ARG A 335 -7.10 24.87 -8.33
N GLU A 336 -5.89 24.64 -7.84
CA GLU A 336 -4.69 25.36 -8.30
C GLU A 336 -3.84 24.57 -9.31
N VAL A 337 -3.99 23.24 -9.34
CA VAL A 337 -3.17 22.35 -10.17
C VAL A 337 -4.06 21.45 -11.04
N GLY A 338 -4.93 20.66 -10.42
CA GLY A 338 -5.69 19.62 -11.11
C GLY A 338 -6.67 20.14 -12.17
N SER A 339 -7.23 21.33 -11.98
CA SER A 339 -8.15 21.99 -12.92
C SER A 339 -7.45 22.95 -13.89
N ALA A 340 -6.14 23.19 -13.72
CA ALA A 340 -5.39 24.10 -14.59
C ALA A 340 -5.19 23.51 -16.00
N PRO A 341 -5.18 24.32 -17.06
CA PRO A 341 -4.77 23.86 -18.41
C PRO A 341 -3.27 23.49 -18.40
N ARG A 342 -2.91 22.49 -19.20
CA ARG A 342 -1.51 22.04 -19.38
C ARG A 342 -0.79 22.78 -20.49
#